data_b6b97f47ede89013cdbf30c485ed94e2
#
_entry.id   b6b97f47ede89013cdbf30c485ed94e2
#
_cell.length_a   1.000
_cell.length_b   1.000
_cell.length_c   1.000
_cell.angle_alpha   90.00
_cell.angle_beta   90.00
_cell.angle_gamma   90.00
#
_symmetry.space_group_name_H-M   'P 1'
#
loop_
_entity.id
_entity.type
_entity.pdbx_description
1 polymer ?
#
loop_
_entity_poly.entity_id
_entity_poly.type
_entity_poly.pdbx_seq_one_letter_code
_entity_poly.pdbx_strand_id
1 'polypeptide(L)'
;MNPTPEQIQKINHFSKIPMDMCKKIASVVKIQECQPKDALLTEGDTGDTMVLVFQGQVEVSKNMMVKTASGLTTSRKPIIRLETTDPPPASDPITEPTVFVVEAPAFGIGEFSLVLDDAIRTAHVHATTSVKYGILSLEDFSNIVKENPAIGGSVYFEVAKSAVQNLATASAD
;
A
#
# COMPACT_ATOMS: atom_id res chain seq x y z
N MET A 1 -14.62 -6.11 11.80
CA MET A 1 -15.44 -6.33 10.58
C MET A 1 -14.49 -6.67 9.43
N ASN A 2 -14.85 -7.62 8.57
CA ASN A 2 -14.04 -7.95 7.40
C ASN A 2 -14.46 -7.06 6.22
N PRO A 3 -13.57 -6.80 5.24
CA PRO A 3 -13.94 -6.15 3.99
C PRO A 3 -14.89 -7.04 3.17
N THR A 4 -15.62 -6.44 2.25
CA THR A 4 -16.39 -7.23 1.28
C THR A 4 -15.48 -7.71 0.14
N PRO A 5 -15.86 -8.79 -0.57
CA PRO A 5 -15.09 -9.24 -1.74
C PRO A 5 -14.94 -8.16 -2.81
N GLU A 6 -15.96 -7.32 -2.99
CA GLU A 6 -15.95 -6.19 -3.92
C GLU A 6 -14.91 -5.13 -3.52
N GLN A 7 -14.76 -4.86 -2.22
CA GLN A 7 -13.70 -3.96 -1.72
C GLN A 7 -12.31 -4.51 -2.01
N ILE A 8 -12.09 -5.81 -1.87
CA ILE A 8 -10.83 -6.46 -2.26
C ILE A 8 -10.60 -6.30 -3.77
N GLN A 9 -11.62 -6.54 -4.60
CA GLN A 9 -11.49 -6.48 -6.06
C GLN A 9 -11.22 -5.06 -6.59
N LYS A 10 -11.58 -4.01 -5.85
CA LYS A 10 -11.25 -2.61 -6.18
C LYS A 10 -9.75 -2.32 -6.12
N ILE A 11 -8.97 -3.11 -5.37
CA ILE A 11 -7.53 -2.95 -5.29
C ILE A 11 -6.90 -3.48 -6.58
N ASN A 12 -6.07 -2.68 -7.23
CA ASN A 12 -5.47 -2.99 -8.53
C ASN A 12 -4.79 -4.36 -8.59
N HIS A 13 -4.07 -4.77 -7.54
CA HIS A 13 -3.38 -6.06 -7.45
C HIS A 13 -4.35 -7.26 -7.48
N PHE A 14 -5.61 -7.05 -7.07
CA PHE A 14 -6.64 -8.09 -6.99
C PHE A 14 -7.78 -7.90 -8.01
N SER A 15 -7.72 -6.86 -8.84
CA SER A 15 -8.81 -6.52 -9.78
C SER A 15 -9.11 -7.59 -10.83
N LYS A 16 -8.14 -8.46 -11.10
CA LYS A 16 -8.25 -9.52 -12.14
C LYS A 16 -8.50 -10.91 -11.58
N ILE A 17 -8.58 -11.08 -10.27
CA ILE A 17 -8.88 -12.37 -9.67
C ILE A 17 -10.40 -12.58 -9.57
N PRO A 18 -10.89 -13.83 -9.64
CA PRO A 18 -12.31 -14.14 -9.50
C PRO A 18 -12.88 -13.73 -8.13
N MET A 19 -14.17 -13.45 -8.09
CA MET A 19 -14.85 -12.97 -6.88
C MET A 19 -14.82 -13.97 -5.72
N ASP A 20 -14.84 -15.27 -5.99
CA ASP A 20 -14.70 -16.31 -4.98
C ASP A 20 -13.33 -16.28 -4.30
N MET A 21 -12.30 -15.85 -5.02
CA MET A 21 -10.96 -15.62 -4.49
C MET A 21 -10.86 -14.34 -3.68
N CYS A 22 -11.53 -13.28 -4.12
CA CYS A 22 -11.70 -12.07 -3.31
C CYS A 22 -12.37 -12.38 -1.97
N LYS A 23 -13.34 -13.31 -1.93
CA LYS A 23 -13.96 -13.79 -0.70
C LYS A 23 -12.95 -14.46 0.25
N LYS A 24 -12.02 -15.26 -0.27
CA LYS A 24 -10.98 -15.88 0.55
C LYS A 24 -10.06 -14.83 1.18
N ILE A 25 -9.59 -13.86 0.39
CA ILE A 25 -8.78 -12.75 0.91
C ILE A 25 -9.58 -11.95 1.95
N ALA A 26 -10.83 -11.60 1.64
CA ALA A 26 -11.70 -10.87 2.55
C ALA A 26 -11.91 -11.60 3.89
N SER A 27 -11.91 -12.94 3.89
CA SER A 27 -12.14 -13.73 5.12
C SER A 27 -10.98 -13.65 6.12
N VAL A 28 -9.76 -13.42 5.67
CA VAL A 28 -8.56 -13.34 6.52
C VAL A 28 -8.19 -11.91 6.90
N VAL A 29 -8.70 -10.91 6.17
CA VAL A 29 -8.43 -9.48 6.41
C VAL A 29 -9.46 -8.91 7.39
N LYS A 30 -9.00 -8.08 8.33
CA LYS A 30 -9.87 -7.31 9.24
C LYS A 30 -9.67 -5.83 9.02
N ILE A 31 -10.78 -5.09 8.88
CA ILE A 31 -10.76 -3.63 8.77
C ILE A 31 -10.37 -3.04 10.12
N GLN A 32 -9.40 -2.16 10.06
CA GLN A 32 -8.90 -1.31 11.14
C GLN A 32 -9.01 0.15 10.69
N GLU A 33 -8.83 1.06 11.64
CA GLU A 33 -8.83 2.49 11.38
C GLU A 33 -7.64 3.13 12.10
N CYS A 34 -6.97 4.06 11.42
CA CYS A 34 -5.95 4.91 12.01
C CYS A 34 -6.27 6.39 11.77
N GLN A 35 -5.64 7.25 12.57
CA GLN A 35 -5.86 8.69 12.54
C GLN A 35 -4.78 9.39 11.70
N PRO A 36 -5.02 10.65 11.27
CA PRO A 36 -4.00 11.44 10.61
C PRO A 36 -2.70 11.48 11.43
N LYS A 37 -1.57 11.35 10.74
CA LYS A 37 -0.18 11.22 11.24
C LYS A 37 0.23 9.82 11.68
N ASP A 38 -0.69 8.88 11.85
CA ASP A 38 -0.31 7.50 12.17
C ASP A 38 0.52 6.91 11.02
N ALA A 39 1.57 6.18 11.38
CA ALA A 39 2.42 5.47 10.42
C ALA A 39 1.78 4.12 10.07
N LEU A 40 1.64 3.86 8.78
CA LEU A 40 1.22 2.56 8.24
C LEU A 40 2.43 1.70 7.87
N LEU A 41 3.48 2.31 7.30
CA LEU A 41 4.74 1.66 6.97
C LEU A 41 5.91 2.59 7.33
N THR A 42 7.02 2.03 7.78
CA THR A 42 8.27 2.75 8.08
C THR A 42 9.39 2.27 7.18
N GLU A 43 10.05 3.20 6.46
CA GLU A 43 11.20 2.89 5.60
C GLU A 43 12.32 2.22 6.40
N GLY A 44 12.88 1.16 5.84
CA GLY A 44 13.94 0.38 6.45
C GLY A 44 13.48 -0.77 7.34
N ASP A 45 12.21 -0.78 7.77
CA ASP A 45 11.67 -1.93 8.50
C ASP A 45 11.53 -3.13 7.56
N THR A 46 11.68 -4.32 8.11
CA THR A 46 11.26 -5.56 7.44
C THR A 46 9.77 -5.79 7.65
N GLY A 47 9.12 -6.40 6.68
CA GLY A 47 7.69 -6.70 6.81
C GLY A 47 7.21 -7.78 5.86
N ASP A 48 6.30 -8.57 6.35
CA ASP A 48 5.65 -9.70 5.70
C ASP A 48 4.16 -9.43 5.40
N THR A 49 3.79 -8.17 5.38
CA THR A 49 2.39 -7.75 5.23
C THR A 49 2.21 -6.72 4.14
N MET A 50 1.08 -6.80 3.43
CA MET A 50 0.55 -5.76 2.54
C MET A 50 -0.59 -5.03 3.24
N VAL A 51 -0.58 -3.71 3.19
CA VAL A 51 -1.68 -2.87 3.70
C VAL A 51 -2.65 -2.58 2.57
N LEU A 52 -3.91 -2.87 2.79
CA LEU A 52 -5.03 -2.68 1.87
C LEU A 52 -5.83 -1.48 2.33
N VAL A 53 -5.78 -0.37 1.60
CA VAL A 53 -6.49 0.86 1.95
C VAL A 53 -7.84 0.89 1.26
N PHE A 54 -8.91 0.96 2.05
CA PHE A 54 -10.30 0.94 1.58
C PHE A 54 -10.95 2.33 1.61
N GLN A 55 -10.46 3.24 2.46
CA GLN A 55 -10.94 4.62 2.54
C GLN A 55 -9.88 5.51 3.17
N GLY A 56 -9.62 6.67 2.57
CA GLY A 56 -8.72 7.68 3.12
C GLY A 56 -7.60 8.08 2.17
N GLN A 57 -6.72 8.94 2.67
CA GLN A 57 -5.54 9.42 1.97
C GLN A 57 -4.29 9.14 2.80
N VAL A 58 -3.23 8.70 2.12
CA VAL A 58 -1.90 8.48 2.72
C VAL A 58 -0.83 9.25 1.94
N GLU A 59 0.25 9.62 2.61
CA GLU A 59 1.43 10.21 1.99
C GLU A 59 2.59 9.22 2.04
N VAL A 60 3.20 9.01 0.88
CA VAL A 60 4.43 8.22 0.73
C VAL A 60 5.62 9.19 0.74
N SER A 61 6.61 8.93 1.58
CA SER A 61 7.80 9.75 1.72
C SER A 61 9.05 8.89 1.88
N LYS A 62 10.22 9.44 1.53
CA LYS A 62 11.52 8.80 1.68
C LYS A 62 12.49 9.66 2.45
N ASN A 63 13.40 9.00 3.15
CA ASN A 63 14.57 9.64 3.75
C ASN A 63 15.58 9.98 2.64
N MET A 64 16.00 11.23 2.59
CA MET A 64 17.01 11.71 1.65
C MET A 64 18.15 12.36 2.43
N MET A 65 19.39 12.11 2.02
CA MET A 65 20.55 12.81 2.53
C MET A 65 20.61 14.20 1.92
N VAL A 66 20.57 15.22 2.75
CA VAL A 66 20.63 16.62 2.33
C VAL A 66 21.91 17.24 2.88
N LYS A 67 22.69 17.92 2.02
CA LYS A 67 23.85 18.68 2.43
C LYS A 67 23.40 20.05 2.96
N THR A 68 23.73 20.33 4.20
CA THR A 68 23.49 21.63 4.87
C THR A 68 24.82 22.32 5.16
N ALA A 69 24.78 23.58 5.62
CA ALA A 69 25.97 24.31 6.05
C ALA A 69 26.71 23.62 7.21
N SER A 70 26.00 22.82 8.03
CA SER A 70 26.54 22.07 9.16
C SER A 70 26.97 20.63 8.82
N GLY A 71 26.82 20.20 7.55
CA GLY A 71 27.16 18.84 7.11
C GLY A 71 26.01 18.10 6.45
N LEU A 72 26.11 16.76 6.38
CA LEU A 72 25.06 15.90 5.86
C LEU A 72 24.01 15.64 6.95
N THR A 73 22.75 15.78 6.59
CA THR A 73 21.61 15.45 7.44
C THR A 73 20.57 14.66 6.67
N THR A 74 19.74 13.89 7.37
CA THR A 74 18.62 13.16 6.76
C THR A 74 17.36 14.04 6.84
N SER A 75 16.69 14.20 5.71
CA SER A 75 15.40 14.88 5.62
C SER A 75 14.37 13.95 4.98
N ARG A 76 13.16 13.94 5.52
CA ARG A 76 12.05 13.19 4.93
C ARG A 76 11.42 14.02 3.82
N LYS A 77 11.40 13.48 2.60
CA LYS A 77 10.83 14.14 1.42
C LYS A 77 9.54 13.41 0.99
N PRO A 78 8.40 14.11 0.94
CA PRO A 78 7.19 13.57 0.33
C PRO A 78 7.42 13.27 -1.16
N ILE A 79 6.87 12.16 -1.64
CA ILE A 79 7.00 11.71 -3.04
C ILE A 79 5.65 11.80 -3.74
N ILE A 80 4.60 11.24 -3.12
CA ILE A 80 3.27 11.12 -3.70
C ILE A 80 2.24 10.97 -2.58
N ARG A 81 1.00 11.37 -2.85
CA ARG A 81 -0.17 10.98 -2.06
C ARG A 81 -1.04 10.02 -2.84
N LEU A 82 -1.58 9.04 -2.14
CA LEU A 82 -2.56 8.08 -2.66
C LEU A 82 -3.87 8.33 -1.95
N GLU A 83 -4.95 8.45 -2.73
CA GLU A 83 -6.28 8.76 -2.23
C GLU A 83 -7.32 7.80 -2.77
N THR A 84 -8.25 7.38 -1.92
CA THR A 84 -9.37 6.54 -2.35
C THR A 84 -10.50 7.39 -2.94
N THR A 85 -11.17 6.87 -3.98
CA THR A 85 -12.32 7.54 -4.59
C THR A 85 -13.65 6.83 -4.33
N ASP A 86 -13.62 5.57 -3.86
CA ASP A 86 -14.83 4.78 -3.66
C ASP A 86 -14.71 3.83 -2.44
N PRO A 87 -15.03 4.34 -1.24
CA PRO A 87 -15.46 5.70 -0.92
C PRO A 87 -14.29 6.70 -0.84
N PRO A 88 -14.55 8.00 -1.03
CA PRO A 88 -13.54 9.04 -0.82
C PRO A 88 -13.18 9.16 0.67
N PRO A 89 -12.10 9.90 1.01
CA PRO A 89 -11.75 10.18 2.41
C PRO A 89 -12.94 10.75 3.17
N ALA A 90 -13.06 10.39 4.44
CA ALA A 90 -14.15 10.86 5.31
C ALA A 90 -13.88 12.27 5.88
N SER A 91 -12.67 12.79 5.74
CA SER A 91 -12.24 14.11 6.22
C SER A 91 -11.22 14.72 5.26
N ASP A 92 -11.05 16.03 5.34
CA ASP A 92 -10.01 16.72 4.62
C ASP A 92 -8.61 16.32 5.12
N PRO A 93 -7.59 16.34 4.24
CA PRO A 93 -6.21 16.10 4.65
C PRO A 93 -5.73 17.15 5.65
N ILE A 94 -4.87 16.72 6.60
CA ILE A 94 -4.32 17.62 7.62
C ILE A 94 -3.39 18.72 7.07
N THR A 95 -2.89 18.54 5.86
CA THR A 95 -2.03 19.51 5.16
C THR A 95 -2.34 19.49 3.67
N GLU A 96 -2.14 20.65 3.02
CA GLU A 96 -2.18 20.72 1.56
C GLU A 96 -1.10 19.83 0.93
N PRO A 97 -1.39 19.19 -0.22
CA PRO A 97 -0.41 18.34 -0.88
C PRO A 97 0.73 19.18 -1.46
N THR A 98 1.97 18.79 -1.17
CA THR A 98 3.18 19.34 -1.79
C THR A 98 3.64 18.50 -2.99
N VAL A 99 2.93 17.42 -3.28
CA VAL A 99 3.22 16.42 -4.31
C VAL A 99 1.93 16.03 -5.02
N PHE A 100 2.05 15.29 -6.11
CA PHE A 100 0.87 14.78 -6.83
C PHE A 100 0.02 13.85 -5.97
N VAL A 101 -1.29 13.98 -6.14
CA VAL A 101 -2.26 13.03 -5.60
C VAL A 101 -2.63 12.05 -6.71
N VAL A 102 -2.49 10.76 -6.44
CA VAL A 102 -2.95 9.67 -7.31
C VAL A 102 -4.19 9.06 -6.69
N GLU A 103 -5.24 9.03 -7.48
CA GLU A 103 -6.55 8.54 -7.06
C GLU A 103 -6.79 7.10 -7.56
N ALA A 104 -7.42 6.29 -6.72
CA ALA A 104 -7.87 4.94 -7.06
C ALA A 104 -9.11 4.58 -6.23
N PRO A 105 -9.98 3.65 -6.68
CA PRO A 105 -11.13 3.21 -5.89
C PRO A 105 -10.73 2.66 -4.52
N ALA A 106 -9.66 1.88 -4.47
CA ALA A 106 -8.93 1.39 -3.31
C ALA A 106 -7.52 1.01 -3.76
N PHE A 107 -6.56 0.91 -2.87
CA PHE A 107 -5.19 0.60 -3.25
C PHE A 107 -4.48 -0.25 -2.19
N GLY A 108 -3.41 -0.93 -2.63
CA GLY A 108 -2.52 -1.69 -1.77
C GLY A 108 -1.13 -1.07 -1.73
N ILE A 109 -0.49 -1.13 -0.57
CA ILE A 109 0.88 -0.66 -0.35
C ILE A 109 1.69 -1.72 0.38
N GLY A 110 3.00 -1.80 0.09
CA GLY A 110 3.88 -2.82 0.64
C GLY A 110 3.69 -4.19 -0.03
N GLU A 111 3.26 -4.20 -1.28
CA GLU A 111 2.94 -5.39 -2.09
C GLU A 111 4.12 -6.34 -2.29
N PHE A 112 5.37 -5.83 -2.20
CA PHE A 112 6.57 -6.67 -2.32
C PHE A 112 6.68 -7.70 -1.19
N SER A 113 6.05 -7.44 -0.05
CA SER A 113 5.95 -8.39 1.07
C SER A 113 5.13 -9.65 0.74
N LEU A 114 4.37 -9.65 -0.36
CA LEU A 114 3.66 -10.86 -0.81
C LEU A 114 4.55 -11.78 -1.66
N VAL A 115 5.75 -11.34 -2.02
CA VAL A 115 6.66 -12.05 -2.96
C VAL A 115 8.01 -12.35 -2.31
N LEU A 116 8.47 -11.50 -1.41
CA LEU A 116 9.78 -11.60 -0.79
C LEU A 116 9.63 -11.83 0.71
N ASP A 117 10.27 -12.89 1.20
CA ASP A 117 10.50 -13.06 2.63
C ASP A 117 11.39 -11.90 3.11
N ASP A 118 11.09 -11.35 4.29
CA ASP A 118 11.83 -10.23 4.88
C ASP A 118 11.95 -9.00 3.95
N ALA A 119 10.90 -8.69 3.19
CA ALA A 119 10.88 -7.52 2.32
C ALA A 119 11.16 -6.23 3.12
N ILE A 120 12.16 -5.47 2.70
CA ILE A 120 12.47 -4.17 3.31
C ILE A 120 11.48 -3.12 2.79
N ARG A 121 10.90 -2.35 3.70
CA ARG A 121 10.05 -1.21 3.36
C ARG A 121 10.87 -0.12 2.67
N THR A 122 10.51 0.21 1.44
CA THR A 122 11.27 1.15 0.60
C THR A 122 10.87 2.61 0.80
N ALA A 123 9.86 2.87 1.62
CA ALA A 123 9.36 4.21 1.92
C ALA A 123 8.58 4.23 3.24
N HIS A 124 8.46 5.42 3.82
CA HIS A 124 7.47 5.69 4.87
C HIS A 124 6.10 5.91 4.25
N VAL A 125 5.05 5.41 4.89
CA VAL A 125 3.66 5.73 4.55
C VAL A 125 2.93 6.12 5.82
N HIS A 126 2.32 7.30 5.83
CA HIS A 126 1.52 7.78 6.95
C HIS A 126 0.18 8.33 6.49
N ALA A 127 -0.80 8.27 7.35
CA ALA A 127 -2.15 8.78 7.10
C ALA A 127 -2.16 10.31 7.08
N THR A 128 -2.85 10.91 6.09
CA THR A 128 -3.12 12.35 6.04
C THR A 128 -4.57 12.68 6.36
N THR A 129 -5.44 11.67 6.30
CA THR A 129 -6.83 11.70 6.78
C THR A 129 -7.04 10.55 7.78
N SER A 130 -8.24 10.38 8.33
CA SER A 130 -8.61 9.08 8.89
C SER A 130 -8.62 8.03 7.79
N VAL A 131 -8.02 6.86 8.04
CA VAL A 131 -7.83 5.80 7.03
C VAL A 131 -8.40 4.48 7.53
N LYS A 132 -9.32 3.90 6.74
CA LYS A 132 -9.77 2.51 6.94
C LYS A 132 -8.94 1.59 6.08
N TYR A 133 -8.30 0.63 6.71
CA TYR A 133 -7.38 -0.29 6.06
C TYR A 133 -7.50 -1.71 6.62
N GLY A 134 -6.91 -2.66 5.92
CA GLY A 134 -6.72 -4.03 6.39
C GLY A 134 -5.30 -4.48 6.15
N ILE A 135 -4.92 -5.57 6.79
CA ILE A 135 -3.59 -6.17 6.65
C ILE A 135 -3.76 -7.57 6.08
N LEU A 136 -3.02 -7.86 5.01
CA LEU A 136 -2.89 -9.18 4.43
C LEU A 136 -1.46 -9.67 4.64
N SER A 137 -1.30 -10.74 5.42
CA SER A 137 0.02 -11.34 5.67
C SER A 137 0.49 -12.19 4.48
N LEU A 138 1.80 -12.32 4.32
CA LEU A 138 2.41 -13.26 3.38
C LEU A 138 1.96 -14.69 3.65
N GLU A 139 1.85 -15.08 4.92
CA GLU A 139 1.39 -16.41 5.32
C GLU A 139 -0.04 -16.70 4.85
N ASP A 140 -0.99 -15.78 5.15
CA ASP A 140 -2.39 -15.94 4.72
C ASP A 140 -2.49 -15.97 3.20
N PHE A 141 -1.79 -15.05 2.51
CA PHE A 141 -1.79 -15.02 1.06
C PHE A 141 -1.18 -16.28 0.45
N SER A 142 -0.05 -16.77 0.97
CA SER A 142 0.59 -18.01 0.54
C SER A 142 -0.33 -19.22 0.71
N ASN A 143 -1.06 -19.30 1.81
CA ASN A 143 -2.03 -20.38 2.03
C ASN A 143 -3.17 -20.34 1.01
N ILE A 144 -3.69 -19.15 0.68
CA ILE A 144 -4.71 -18.97 -0.37
C ILE A 144 -4.17 -19.41 -1.74
N VAL A 145 -2.93 -19.04 -2.08
CA VAL A 145 -2.29 -19.40 -3.34
C VAL A 145 -2.02 -20.91 -3.44
N LYS A 146 -1.63 -21.58 -2.34
CA LYS A 146 -1.44 -23.04 -2.31
C LYS A 146 -2.74 -23.78 -2.67
N GLU A 147 -3.89 -23.28 -2.21
CA GLU A 147 -5.19 -23.86 -2.53
C GLU A 147 -5.63 -23.57 -3.97
N ASN A 148 -5.21 -22.44 -4.53
CA ASN A 148 -5.51 -22.05 -5.90
C ASN A 148 -4.33 -21.28 -6.55
N PRO A 149 -3.39 -22.01 -7.18
CA PRO A 149 -2.19 -21.42 -7.77
C PRO A 149 -2.44 -20.37 -8.87
N ALA A 150 -3.58 -20.39 -9.54
CA ALA A 150 -3.94 -19.44 -10.57
C ALA A 150 -4.05 -17.99 -10.03
N ILE A 151 -4.41 -17.83 -8.74
CA ILE A 151 -4.45 -16.52 -8.08
C ILE A 151 -3.04 -15.94 -7.98
N GLY A 152 -2.08 -16.76 -7.56
CA GLY A 152 -0.68 -16.36 -7.44
C GLY A 152 -0.18 -15.75 -8.72
N GLY A 153 -0.39 -16.41 -9.86
CA GLY A 153 0.04 -15.89 -11.17
C GLY A 153 -0.53 -14.52 -11.49
N SER A 154 -1.81 -14.30 -11.26
CA SER A 154 -2.45 -12.99 -11.50
C SER A 154 -1.92 -11.89 -10.58
N VAL A 155 -1.80 -12.17 -9.28
CA VAL A 155 -1.35 -11.17 -8.30
C VAL A 155 0.14 -10.87 -8.47
N TYR A 156 0.98 -11.90 -8.63
CA TYR A 156 2.43 -11.71 -8.83
C TYR A 156 2.74 -10.93 -10.11
N PHE A 157 1.94 -11.10 -11.17
CA PHE A 157 2.09 -10.29 -12.37
C PHE A 157 1.81 -8.81 -12.11
N GLU A 158 0.76 -8.46 -11.36
CA GLU A 158 0.48 -7.06 -10.99
C GLU A 158 1.55 -6.50 -10.04
N VAL A 159 2.08 -7.28 -9.11
CA VAL A 159 3.22 -6.90 -8.26
C VAL A 159 4.48 -6.64 -9.10
N ALA A 160 4.76 -7.50 -10.08
CA ALA A 160 5.89 -7.31 -11.00
C ALA A 160 5.74 -6.02 -11.82
N LYS A 161 4.54 -5.69 -12.30
CA LYS A 161 4.25 -4.42 -12.98
C LYS A 161 4.53 -3.22 -12.09
N SER A 162 4.08 -3.24 -10.83
CA SER A 162 4.39 -2.19 -9.85
C SER A 162 5.89 -2.01 -9.69
N ALA A 163 6.64 -3.11 -9.56
CA ALA A 163 8.10 -3.06 -9.42
C ALA A 163 8.78 -2.40 -10.62
N VAL A 164 8.39 -2.76 -11.84
CA VAL A 164 8.93 -2.17 -13.09
C VAL A 164 8.59 -0.68 -13.17
N GLN A 165 7.37 -0.29 -12.84
CA GLN A 165 6.95 1.11 -12.85
C GLN A 165 7.75 1.94 -11.84
N ASN A 166 7.95 1.42 -10.62
CA ASN A 166 8.74 2.09 -9.59
C ASN A 166 10.21 2.26 -10.02
N LEU A 167 10.81 1.25 -10.67
CA LEU A 167 12.17 1.34 -11.21
C LEU A 167 12.27 2.37 -12.34
N ALA A 168 11.30 2.40 -13.26
CA ALA A 168 11.28 3.37 -14.35
C ALA A 168 11.19 4.80 -13.84
N THR A 169 10.38 5.04 -12.81
CA THR A 169 10.25 6.36 -12.17
C THR A 169 11.54 6.76 -11.45
N ALA A 170 12.16 5.82 -10.71
CA ALA A 170 13.41 6.09 -10.00
C ALA A 170 14.62 6.33 -10.94
N SER A 171 14.56 5.86 -12.19
CA SER A 171 15.61 6.02 -13.19
C SER A 171 15.45 7.32 -14.02
N ALA A 172 14.35 8.04 -13.87
CA ALA A 172 14.06 9.28 -14.62
C ALA A 172 14.55 10.55 -13.90
N ASP A 173 15.02 10.44 -12.65
CA ASP A 173 15.63 11.49 -11.81
C ASP A 173 17.17 11.41 -11.87
#